data_cf76628d295a0768e0db7c04c3b22d07
#
_entry.id   cf76628d295a0768e0db7c04c3b22d07
#
_cell.length_a   1.000
_cell.length_b   1.000
_cell.length_c   1.000
_cell.angle_alpha   90.00
_cell.angle_beta   90.00
_cell.angle_gamma   90.00
#
_symmetry.space_group_name_H-M   'P 1'
#
loop_
_entity.id
_entity.type
_entity.pdbx_description
1 polymer ?
#
loop_
_entity_poly.entity_id
_entity_poly.type
_entity_poly.pdbx_seq_one_letter_code
_entity_poly.pdbx_strand_id
1 'polypeptide(L)'
;MVSVRIFENRPFYRLAKNSDAPMANPPRLFKYEQFSVRSLQNLRNQVIYFGSPLNFNDPYDCALAPKIKLPSEEDIAKFRQQYRSDSRVSKAGREKFDKRTDKELRELVLRIGLKTLPEKIANFLAVNGVSCFSEVNDSLLMWSHYAAGGRGFCLGFRTDSSLFEKLHQVRYAKHIPEVDFVSLICDDDDQFIDLYRTKAEVWRYEKEWRCIHIEAGKEFGYDSEALTDVYFGANMPFAQIEIISMVLAGQNKTVRLWRGVRSEAEFKVDFHRCVYATFLEAQSRE
;
A
#
# COMPACT_ATOMS: atom_id res chain seq x y z
N MET A 1 14.11 -34.69 12.67
CA MET A 1 13.70 -33.32 12.30
C MET A 1 13.46 -33.33 10.81
N VAL A 2 12.17 -33.37 10.35
CA VAL A 2 11.82 -33.17 8.93
C VAL A 2 12.02 -31.69 8.69
N SER A 3 12.87 -31.35 7.75
CA SER A 3 13.39 -30.01 7.54
C SER A 3 12.26 -29.03 7.25
N VAL A 4 11.94 -28.19 8.22
CA VAL A 4 11.10 -26.97 8.07
C VAL A 4 11.69 -26.05 6.98
N ARG A 5 12.97 -26.21 6.64
CA ARG A 5 13.72 -25.43 5.65
C ARG A 5 13.15 -25.45 4.21
N ILE A 6 12.29 -26.41 3.88
CA ILE A 6 11.68 -26.49 2.53
C ILE A 6 10.73 -25.31 2.29
N PHE A 7 10.11 -24.78 3.34
CA PHE A 7 9.16 -23.66 3.26
C PHE A 7 9.78 -22.32 3.65
N GLU A 8 10.97 -22.33 4.27
CA GLU A 8 11.67 -21.11 4.72
C GLU A 8 12.34 -20.33 3.59
N ASN A 9 12.70 -20.95 2.46
CA ASN A 9 13.55 -20.40 1.40
C ASN A 9 12.88 -20.13 0.06
N ARG A 10 11.57 -19.94 -0.02
CA ARG A 10 10.98 -19.34 -1.23
C ARG A 10 11.21 -17.84 -1.20
N PRO A 11 11.85 -17.25 -2.23
CA PRO A 11 11.83 -15.81 -2.40
C PRO A 11 10.37 -15.42 -2.67
N PHE A 12 9.76 -14.63 -1.78
CA PHE A 12 8.34 -14.25 -1.77
C PHE A 12 7.94 -13.32 -2.91
N TYR A 13 8.79 -13.06 -3.88
CA TYR A 13 8.57 -12.05 -4.90
C TYR A 13 8.67 -12.63 -6.32
N ARG A 14 7.80 -13.59 -6.63
CA ARG A 14 7.23 -13.60 -7.98
C ARG A 14 5.98 -12.76 -7.89
N LEU A 15 6.02 -11.60 -8.55
CA LEU A 15 4.94 -10.64 -8.64
C LEU A 15 3.66 -11.36 -9.02
N ALA A 16 2.71 -11.40 -8.10
CA ALA A 16 1.45 -12.09 -8.22
C ALA A 16 0.73 -11.67 -9.50
N LYS A 17 0.23 -12.65 -10.25
CA LYS A 17 -0.81 -12.42 -11.24
C LYS A 17 -2.11 -12.28 -10.47
N ASN A 18 -2.76 -11.11 -10.56
CA ASN A 18 -4.08 -10.89 -9.98
C ASN A 18 -5.03 -12.03 -10.37
N SER A 19 -5.43 -12.85 -9.40
CA SER A 19 -6.42 -13.91 -9.58
C SER A 19 -7.86 -13.39 -9.57
N ASP A 20 -8.09 -12.20 -9.00
CA ASP A 20 -9.35 -11.48 -9.17
C ASP A 20 -9.29 -10.73 -10.52
N ALA A 21 -10.39 -10.76 -11.30
CA ALA A 21 -10.48 -9.93 -12.51
C ALA A 21 -10.04 -8.51 -12.14
N PRO A 22 -9.04 -7.93 -12.81
CA PRO A 22 -8.46 -6.67 -12.39
C PRO A 22 -9.59 -5.63 -12.36
N MET A 23 -9.97 -5.17 -11.16
CA MET A 23 -10.79 -3.97 -11.07
C MET A 23 -9.95 -2.87 -11.72
N ALA A 24 -10.55 -2.18 -12.69
CA ALA A 24 -9.88 -1.09 -13.36
C ALA A 24 -9.38 -0.10 -12.29
N ASN A 25 -8.11 0.26 -12.35
CA ASN A 25 -7.56 1.28 -11.45
C ASN A 25 -8.46 2.52 -11.53
N PRO A 26 -8.74 3.20 -10.41
CA PRO A 26 -9.45 4.46 -10.44
C PRO A 26 -8.66 5.43 -11.33
N PRO A 27 -9.31 6.25 -12.18
CA PRO A 27 -8.59 7.09 -13.14
C PRO A 27 -7.70 8.15 -12.48
N ARG A 28 -7.94 8.39 -11.19
CA ARG A 28 -7.20 9.34 -10.36
C ARG A 28 -7.02 8.81 -8.96
N LEU A 29 -5.86 9.12 -8.37
CA LEU A 29 -5.55 8.90 -6.97
C LEU A 29 -4.92 10.15 -6.36
N PHE A 30 -5.08 10.29 -5.05
CA PHE A 30 -4.66 11.45 -4.30
C PHE A 30 -3.68 11.06 -3.20
N LYS A 31 -2.59 11.83 -3.06
CA LYS A 31 -1.61 11.65 -2.00
C LYS A 31 -1.54 12.90 -1.14
N TYR A 32 -1.92 12.74 0.13
CA TYR A 32 -1.85 13.81 1.12
C TYR A 32 -0.43 13.95 1.67
N GLU A 33 0.02 15.17 1.80
CA GLU A 33 1.37 15.51 2.27
C GLU A 33 1.33 16.68 3.26
N GLN A 34 2.19 16.59 4.25
CA GLN A 34 2.50 17.73 5.13
C GLN A 34 3.52 18.62 4.42
N PHE A 35 3.46 19.93 4.65
CA PHE A 35 4.51 20.82 4.20
C PHE A 35 5.80 20.59 5.01
N SER A 36 6.80 20.00 4.39
CA SER A 36 8.08 19.63 4.99
C SER A 36 9.19 19.69 3.96
N VAL A 37 10.45 19.73 4.42
CA VAL A 37 11.61 19.68 3.50
C VAL A 37 11.56 18.44 2.64
N ARG A 38 11.21 17.26 3.21
CA ARG A 38 11.11 16.00 2.46
C ARG A 38 10.03 16.07 1.39
N SER A 39 8.82 16.53 1.71
CA SER A 39 7.74 16.60 0.73
C SER A 39 8.05 17.58 -0.40
N LEU A 40 8.74 18.67 -0.12
CA LEU A 40 9.22 19.61 -1.14
C LEU A 40 10.33 19.00 -2.01
N GLN A 41 11.27 18.26 -1.42
CA GLN A 41 12.30 17.53 -2.17
C GLN A 41 11.67 16.47 -3.07
N ASN A 42 10.72 15.68 -2.55
CA ASN A 42 10.00 14.68 -3.34
C ASN A 42 9.25 15.33 -4.53
N LEU A 43 8.56 16.43 -4.28
CA LEU A 43 7.86 17.18 -5.32
C LEU A 43 8.85 17.72 -6.38
N ARG A 44 9.95 18.34 -5.94
CA ARG A 44 10.98 18.89 -6.82
C ARG A 44 11.65 17.80 -7.67
N ASN A 45 11.91 16.64 -7.08
CA ASN A 45 12.58 15.52 -7.75
C ASN A 45 11.60 14.64 -8.53
N GLN A 46 10.28 14.93 -8.47
CA GLN A 46 9.22 14.13 -9.08
C GLN A 46 9.28 12.65 -8.66
N VAL A 47 9.36 12.44 -7.35
CA VAL A 47 9.45 11.10 -6.78
C VAL A 47 8.34 10.83 -5.75
N ILE A 48 7.96 9.58 -5.65
CA ILE A 48 7.14 9.03 -4.56
C ILE A 48 8.04 8.26 -3.61
N TYR A 49 7.95 8.59 -2.34
CA TYR A 49 8.68 7.89 -1.28
C TYR A 49 7.89 6.69 -0.77
N PHE A 50 8.57 5.56 -0.65
CA PHE A 50 8.04 4.31 -0.10
C PHE A 50 8.54 4.12 1.32
N GLY A 51 7.71 4.53 2.28
CA GLY A 51 8.04 4.45 3.71
C GLY A 51 7.91 3.04 4.27
N SER A 52 8.60 2.77 5.38
CA SER A 52 8.41 1.53 6.14
C SER A 52 7.03 1.52 6.81
N PRO A 53 6.25 0.42 6.69
CA PRO A 53 4.99 0.26 7.43
C PRO A 53 5.12 0.34 8.94
N LEU A 54 6.31 0.13 9.50
CA LEU A 54 6.59 0.32 10.93
C LEU A 54 6.30 1.74 11.43
N ASN A 55 6.27 2.72 10.52
CA ASN A 55 5.99 4.12 10.84
C ASN A 55 4.51 4.50 10.65
N PHE A 56 3.63 3.54 10.38
CA PHE A 56 2.20 3.81 10.25
C PHE A 56 1.58 4.16 11.60
N ASN A 57 0.54 4.99 11.56
CA ASN A 57 -0.17 5.46 12.76
C ASN A 57 -1.12 4.41 13.35
N ASP A 58 -1.57 3.44 12.56
CA ASP A 58 -2.41 2.34 13.02
C ASP A 58 -1.51 1.13 13.36
N PRO A 59 -1.51 0.66 14.63
CA PRO A 59 -0.67 -0.47 15.05
C PRO A 59 -1.06 -1.81 14.39
N TYR A 60 -2.23 -1.89 13.78
CA TYR A 60 -2.68 -3.08 13.04
C TYR A 60 -2.36 -3.01 11.55
N ASP A 61 -2.01 -1.84 11.05
CA ASP A 61 -1.81 -1.63 9.61
C ASP A 61 -0.55 -2.38 9.12
N CYS A 62 -0.72 -3.26 8.14
CA CYS A 62 0.29 -4.22 7.67
C CYS A 62 0.83 -5.18 8.75
N ALA A 63 0.39 -5.05 10.00
CA ALA A 63 0.92 -5.78 11.17
C ALA A 63 -0.11 -6.73 11.79
N LEU A 64 -1.06 -7.23 11.00
CA LEU A 64 -2.08 -8.16 11.48
C LEU A 64 -1.43 -9.43 12.03
N ALA A 65 -1.93 -9.92 13.16
CA ALA A 65 -1.63 -11.23 13.72
C ALA A 65 -2.83 -12.19 13.48
N PRO A 66 -3.00 -12.68 12.24
CA PRO A 66 -4.18 -13.45 11.88
C PRO A 66 -4.14 -14.84 12.53
N LYS A 67 -5.33 -15.36 12.84
CA LYS A 67 -5.47 -16.75 13.21
C LYS A 67 -5.30 -17.64 11.99
N ILE A 68 -4.72 -18.81 12.20
CA ILE A 68 -4.62 -19.82 11.15
C ILE A 68 -5.90 -20.65 11.17
N LYS A 69 -6.57 -20.72 10.03
CA LYS A 69 -7.72 -21.58 9.83
C LYS A 69 -7.32 -23.05 9.98
N LEU A 70 -8.15 -23.82 10.66
CA LEU A 70 -7.96 -25.26 10.75
C LEU A 70 -8.06 -25.87 9.34
N PRO A 71 -7.02 -26.61 8.86
CA PRO A 71 -7.03 -27.20 7.52
C PRO A 71 -8.17 -28.20 7.34
N SER A 72 -8.91 -28.04 6.25
CA SER A 72 -9.94 -29.00 5.80
C SER A 72 -9.31 -30.29 5.26
N GLU A 73 -10.13 -31.26 4.86
CA GLU A 73 -9.66 -32.47 4.20
C GLU A 73 -9.04 -32.16 2.83
N GLU A 74 -9.63 -31.21 2.10
CA GLU A 74 -9.13 -30.73 0.81
C GLU A 74 -7.78 -30.05 0.96
N ASP A 75 -7.62 -29.21 1.98
CA ASP A 75 -6.34 -28.56 2.30
C ASP A 75 -5.25 -29.60 2.57
N ILE A 76 -5.57 -30.65 3.32
CA ILE A 76 -4.60 -31.72 3.60
C ILE A 76 -4.26 -32.53 2.34
N ALA A 77 -5.24 -32.81 1.48
CA ALA A 77 -4.98 -33.46 0.20
C ALA A 77 -4.05 -32.63 -0.70
N LYS A 78 -4.30 -31.32 -0.77
CA LYS A 78 -3.49 -30.35 -1.50
C LYS A 78 -2.06 -30.26 -0.93
N PHE A 79 -1.92 -30.20 0.39
CA PHE A 79 -0.64 -30.19 1.06
C PHE A 79 0.17 -31.48 0.78
N ARG A 80 -0.50 -32.65 0.75
CA ARG A 80 0.12 -33.93 0.37
C ARG A 80 0.64 -33.90 -1.07
N GLN A 81 -0.19 -33.41 -2.02
CA GLN A 81 0.18 -33.31 -3.42
C GLN A 81 1.39 -32.39 -3.61
N GLN A 82 1.38 -31.20 -3.00
CA GLN A 82 2.46 -30.24 -3.07
C GLN A 82 3.77 -30.82 -2.51
N TYR A 83 3.71 -31.51 -1.36
CA TYR A 83 4.88 -32.11 -0.74
C TYR A 83 5.47 -33.23 -1.61
N ARG A 84 4.62 -34.04 -2.26
CA ARG A 84 5.05 -35.12 -3.17
C ARG A 84 5.70 -34.58 -4.44
N SER A 85 5.22 -33.49 -4.99
CA SER A 85 5.74 -32.88 -6.21
C SER A 85 7.01 -32.05 -6.00
N ASP A 86 7.35 -31.70 -4.75
CA ASP A 86 8.52 -30.89 -4.46
C ASP A 86 9.82 -31.67 -4.70
N SER A 87 10.59 -31.24 -5.70
CA SER A 87 11.86 -31.87 -6.09
C SER A 87 12.94 -31.85 -5.00
N ARG A 88 12.81 -30.96 -4.01
CA ARG A 88 13.73 -30.83 -2.88
C ARG A 88 13.52 -31.90 -1.82
N VAL A 89 12.40 -32.64 -1.87
CA VAL A 89 12.05 -33.70 -0.93
C VAL A 89 12.68 -35.03 -1.38
N SER A 90 13.48 -35.63 -0.50
CA SER A 90 14.06 -36.96 -0.76
C SER A 90 12.97 -38.05 -0.80
N LYS A 91 13.27 -39.19 -1.47
CA LYS A 91 12.37 -40.36 -1.51
C LYS A 91 12.00 -40.82 -0.09
N ALA A 92 12.97 -40.96 0.79
CA ALA A 92 12.75 -41.36 2.21
C ALA A 92 11.88 -40.33 2.95
N GLY A 93 12.02 -39.03 2.62
CA GLY A 93 11.17 -37.97 3.16
C GLY A 93 9.70 -38.11 2.75
N ARG A 94 9.45 -38.42 1.47
CA ARG A 94 8.10 -38.68 0.95
C ARG A 94 7.47 -39.90 1.61
N GLU A 95 8.17 -41.02 1.68
CA GLU A 95 7.69 -42.26 2.31
C GLU A 95 7.32 -42.03 3.80
N LYS A 96 8.13 -41.28 4.55
CA LYS A 96 7.82 -40.90 5.93
C LYS A 96 6.64 -39.97 6.06
N PHE A 97 6.47 -39.03 5.11
CA PHE A 97 5.37 -38.09 5.09
C PHE A 97 4.04 -38.80 4.76
N ASP A 98 4.06 -39.72 3.81
CA ASP A 98 2.86 -40.47 3.37
C ASP A 98 2.29 -41.39 4.46
N LYS A 99 3.12 -41.81 5.42
CA LYS A 99 2.67 -42.58 6.59
C LYS A 99 1.95 -41.78 7.64
N ARG A 100 1.94 -40.43 7.54
CA ARG A 100 1.24 -39.57 8.50
C ARG A 100 -0.25 -39.58 8.28
N THR A 101 -0.99 -39.60 9.37
CA THR A 101 -2.43 -39.41 9.38
C THR A 101 -2.79 -37.96 9.06
N ASP A 102 -4.03 -37.70 8.63
CA ASP A 102 -4.51 -36.34 8.38
C ASP A 102 -4.52 -35.49 9.65
N LYS A 103 -4.77 -36.09 10.79
CA LYS A 103 -4.66 -35.39 12.09
C LYS A 103 -3.25 -34.88 12.33
N GLU A 104 -2.24 -35.74 12.15
CA GLU A 104 -0.83 -35.36 12.31
C GLU A 104 -0.39 -34.30 11.30
N LEU A 105 -0.97 -34.31 10.10
CA LEU A 105 -0.69 -33.29 9.09
C LEU A 105 -1.34 -31.96 9.43
N ARG A 106 -2.57 -31.93 9.94
CA ARG A 106 -3.21 -30.70 10.44
C ARG A 106 -2.37 -30.07 11.57
N GLU A 107 -1.96 -30.88 12.56
CA GLU A 107 -1.11 -30.43 13.65
C GLU A 107 0.25 -29.89 13.14
N LEU A 108 0.82 -30.52 12.11
CA LEU A 108 2.07 -30.09 11.49
C LEU A 108 1.89 -28.74 10.78
N VAL A 109 0.84 -28.58 9.98
CA VAL A 109 0.52 -27.33 9.25
C VAL A 109 0.31 -26.19 10.24
N LEU A 110 -0.50 -26.41 11.29
CA LEU A 110 -0.74 -25.38 12.32
C LEU A 110 0.57 -24.98 13.02
N ARG A 111 1.40 -25.95 13.39
CA ARG A 111 2.68 -25.67 14.05
C ARG A 111 3.65 -24.89 13.15
N ILE A 112 3.73 -25.25 11.86
CA ILE A 112 4.54 -24.51 10.90
C ILE A 112 4.00 -23.09 10.74
N GLY A 113 2.70 -22.94 10.55
CA GLY A 113 2.06 -21.65 10.35
C GLY A 113 2.23 -20.72 11.54
N LEU A 114 2.00 -21.22 12.76
CA LEU A 114 2.18 -20.44 14.00
C LEU A 114 3.64 -19.95 14.19
N LYS A 115 4.61 -20.66 13.65
CA LYS A 115 6.00 -20.23 13.68
C LYS A 115 6.34 -19.27 12.54
N THR A 116 5.97 -19.62 11.31
CA THR A 116 6.46 -18.91 10.11
C THR A 116 5.69 -17.65 9.80
N LEU A 117 4.39 -17.60 10.08
CA LEU A 117 3.55 -16.45 9.73
C LEU A 117 3.99 -15.16 10.46
N PRO A 118 4.22 -15.16 11.79
CA PRO A 118 4.75 -13.96 12.47
C PRO A 118 6.14 -13.53 11.96
N GLU A 119 7.02 -14.49 11.66
CA GLU A 119 8.35 -14.21 11.10
C GLU A 119 8.24 -13.52 9.72
N LYS A 120 7.31 -13.96 8.89
CA LYS A 120 7.04 -13.37 7.57
C LYS A 120 6.47 -11.96 7.67
N ILE A 121 5.50 -11.74 8.55
CA ILE A 121 4.94 -10.41 8.80
C ILE A 121 6.02 -9.47 9.32
N ALA A 122 6.81 -9.88 10.30
CA ALA A 122 7.90 -9.08 10.83
C ALA A 122 8.94 -8.72 9.75
N ASN A 123 9.28 -9.69 8.88
CA ASN A 123 10.17 -9.44 7.75
C ASN A 123 9.59 -8.44 6.75
N PHE A 124 8.30 -8.56 6.42
CA PHE A 124 7.63 -7.59 5.55
C PHE A 124 7.72 -6.18 6.12
N LEU A 125 7.37 -6.00 7.38
CA LEU A 125 7.43 -4.71 8.07
C LEU A 125 8.84 -4.11 8.09
N ALA A 126 9.86 -4.95 8.24
CA ALA A 126 11.25 -4.51 8.32
C ALA A 126 11.84 -4.12 6.97
N VAL A 127 11.40 -4.77 5.88
CA VAL A 127 12.08 -4.67 4.58
C VAL A 127 11.26 -3.88 3.56
N ASN A 128 9.94 -4.06 3.52
CA ASN A 128 9.12 -3.51 2.46
C ASN A 128 8.78 -2.03 2.66
N GLY A 129 8.72 -1.31 1.52
CA GLY A 129 8.22 0.05 1.46
C GLY A 129 6.78 0.10 0.97
N VAL A 130 5.98 0.98 1.56
CA VAL A 130 4.59 1.20 1.15
C VAL A 130 4.35 2.68 0.91
N SER A 131 3.65 3.00 -0.17
CA SER A 131 3.13 4.33 -0.44
C SER A 131 1.62 4.26 -0.60
N CYS A 132 0.90 5.07 0.21
CA CYS A 132 -0.55 5.09 0.29
C CYS A 132 -1.13 6.25 -0.52
N PHE A 133 -2.26 5.99 -1.18
CA PHE A 133 -3.04 6.93 -1.95
C PHE A 133 -4.52 6.81 -1.58
N SER A 134 -5.32 7.80 -1.90
CA SER A 134 -6.76 7.82 -1.64
C SER A 134 -7.54 8.08 -2.94
N GLU A 135 -8.78 7.62 -3.02
CA GLU A 135 -9.70 8.00 -4.10
C GLU A 135 -10.34 9.39 -3.88
N VAL A 136 -10.19 9.98 -2.70
CA VAL A 136 -10.85 11.24 -2.33
C VAL A 136 -9.84 12.31 -1.92
N ASN A 137 -10.14 13.56 -2.25
CA ASN A 137 -9.32 14.72 -1.91
C ASN A 137 -10.04 15.75 -1.01
N ASP A 138 -11.30 15.53 -0.67
CA ASP A 138 -12.17 16.47 0.03
C ASP A 138 -12.51 16.07 1.48
N SER A 139 -12.10 14.87 1.92
CA SER A 139 -12.38 14.34 3.25
C SER A 139 -11.69 15.12 4.36
N LEU A 140 -12.48 15.69 5.29
CA LEU A 140 -11.95 16.42 6.46
C LEU A 140 -11.02 15.56 7.31
N LEU A 141 -11.32 14.26 7.47
CA LEU A 141 -10.50 13.34 8.24
C LEU A 141 -9.13 13.12 7.56
N MET A 142 -9.09 12.97 6.24
CA MET A 142 -7.84 12.85 5.50
C MET A 142 -6.99 14.12 5.63
N TRP A 143 -7.59 15.30 5.49
CA TRP A 143 -6.89 16.57 5.69
C TRP A 143 -6.37 16.75 7.14
N SER A 144 -7.14 16.27 8.09
CA SER A 144 -6.76 16.32 9.51
C SER A 144 -5.56 15.42 9.82
N HIS A 145 -5.63 14.15 9.39
CA HIS A 145 -4.63 13.14 9.76
C HIS A 145 -3.34 13.25 8.93
N TYR A 146 -3.45 13.50 7.63
CA TYR A 146 -2.34 13.35 6.69
C TYR A 146 -1.80 14.66 6.11
N ALA A 147 -2.53 15.77 6.28
CA ALA A 147 -2.14 17.10 5.78
C ALA A 147 -2.06 18.15 6.89
N ALA A 148 -1.53 17.80 8.05
CA ALA A 148 -1.26 18.70 9.18
C ALA A 148 -2.47 19.55 9.60
N GLY A 149 -3.68 18.97 9.69
CA GLY A 149 -4.89 19.71 10.03
C GLY A 149 -5.32 20.73 8.96
N GLY A 150 -5.12 20.38 7.69
CA GLY A 150 -5.42 21.23 6.55
C GLY A 150 -4.38 22.33 6.28
N ARG A 151 -3.19 22.25 6.87
CA ARG A 151 -2.04 23.13 6.59
C ARG A 151 -1.06 22.53 5.59
N GLY A 152 -1.31 21.33 5.10
CA GLY A 152 -0.55 20.64 4.07
C GLY A 152 -1.19 20.79 2.69
N PHE A 153 -0.81 19.87 1.81
CA PHE A 153 -1.30 19.82 0.43
C PHE A 153 -1.62 18.38 0.01
N CYS A 154 -2.31 18.24 -1.12
CA CYS A 154 -2.65 16.94 -1.67
C CYS A 154 -2.33 16.92 -3.17
N LEU A 155 -1.62 15.88 -3.61
CA LEU A 155 -1.20 15.66 -4.98
C LEU A 155 -2.21 14.77 -5.68
N GLY A 156 -2.71 15.17 -6.84
CA GLY A 156 -3.62 14.40 -7.68
C GLY A 156 -2.90 13.81 -8.88
N PHE A 157 -2.88 12.47 -8.96
CA PHE A 157 -2.20 11.73 -10.01
C PHE A 157 -3.19 11.04 -10.95
N ARG A 158 -2.85 10.96 -12.24
CA ARG A 158 -3.42 9.97 -13.15
C ARG A 158 -2.78 8.60 -12.85
N THR A 159 -3.55 7.54 -13.00
CA THR A 159 -3.11 6.18 -12.65
C THR A 159 -2.71 5.32 -13.85
N ASP A 160 -2.67 5.90 -15.03
CA ASP A 160 -2.26 5.25 -16.27
C ASP A 160 -0.72 5.24 -16.50
N SER A 161 0.07 5.70 -15.52
CA SER A 161 1.53 5.66 -15.55
C SER A 161 2.09 4.40 -14.92
N SER A 162 3.33 4.06 -15.25
CA SER A 162 4.05 2.86 -14.78
C SER A 162 4.15 2.76 -13.25
N LEU A 163 4.18 3.88 -12.55
CA LEU A 163 4.15 3.94 -11.08
C LEU A 163 2.96 3.18 -10.49
N PHE A 164 1.81 3.20 -11.19
CA PHE A 164 0.54 2.65 -10.72
C PHE A 164 0.17 1.29 -11.32
N GLU A 165 1.10 0.61 -12.02
CA GLU A 165 0.86 -0.72 -12.58
C GLU A 165 0.53 -1.78 -11.51
N LYS A 166 0.98 -1.58 -10.28
CA LYS A 166 0.83 -2.52 -9.16
C LYS A 166 0.14 -1.86 -7.96
N LEU A 167 -1.05 -1.35 -8.21
CA LEU A 167 -1.92 -0.83 -7.17
C LEU A 167 -2.70 -1.96 -6.50
N HIS A 168 -2.75 -1.92 -5.18
CA HIS A 168 -3.58 -2.79 -4.36
C HIS A 168 -4.62 -1.98 -3.62
N GLN A 169 -5.89 -2.25 -3.89
CA GLN A 169 -6.98 -1.64 -3.13
C GLN A 169 -7.02 -2.20 -1.72
N VAL A 170 -7.15 -1.33 -0.72
CA VAL A 170 -7.27 -1.74 0.68
C VAL A 170 -8.65 -2.36 0.93
N ARG A 171 -8.66 -3.50 1.60
CA ARG A 171 -9.86 -4.19 2.07
C ARG A 171 -10.13 -3.81 3.52
N TYR A 172 -11.33 -3.33 3.80
CA TYR A 172 -11.70 -2.93 5.15
C TYR A 172 -12.49 -4.04 5.83
N ALA A 173 -12.07 -4.42 7.05
CA ALA A 173 -12.67 -5.52 7.80
C ALA A 173 -12.96 -5.14 9.25
N LYS A 174 -14.05 -5.67 9.81
CA LYS A 174 -14.40 -5.51 11.23
C LYS A 174 -13.58 -6.43 12.14
N HIS A 175 -13.15 -7.56 11.60
CA HIS A 175 -12.41 -8.59 12.33
C HIS A 175 -11.12 -8.91 11.61
N ILE A 176 -10.09 -9.26 12.36
CA ILE A 176 -8.84 -9.78 11.80
C ILE A 176 -9.17 -11.06 11.02
N PRO A 177 -8.80 -11.15 9.73
CA PRO A 177 -9.10 -12.32 8.90
C PRO A 177 -8.40 -13.57 9.41
N GLU A 178 -9.00 -14.73 9.19
CA GLU A 178 -8.31 -16.01 9.34
C GLU A 178 -7.55 -16.32 8.06
N VAL A 179 -6.38 -16.94 8.20
CA VAL A 179 -5.51 -17.29 7.08
C VAL A 179 -5.57 -18.79 6.82
N ASP A 180 -5.85 -19.17 5.58
CA ASP A 180 -5.64 -20.51 5.09
C ASP A 180 -4.14 -20.69 4.80
N PHE A 181 -3.44 -21.27 5.78
CA PHE A 181 -1.99 -21.43 5.67
C PHE A 181 -1.59 -22.45 4.61
N VAL A 182 -2.44 -23.43 4.27
CA VAL A 182 -2.16 -24.39 3.21
C VAL A 182 -2.18 -23.73 1.86
N SER A 183 -3.22 -22.96 1.55
CA SER A 183 -3.27 -22.17 0.32
C SER A 183 -2.08 -21.23 0.21
N LEU A 184 -1.71 -20.58 1.30
CA LEU A 184 -0.58 -19.66 1.38
C LEU A 184 0.77 -20.29 1.05
N ILE A 185 0.99 -21.59 1.37
CA ILE A 185 2.21 -22.32 1.03
C ILE A 185 2.15 -23.09 -0.27
N CYS A 186 0.96 -23.41 -0.78
CA CYS A 186 0.77 -24.23 -1.97
C CYS A 186 0.47 -23.43 -3.22
N ASP A 187 -0.33 -22.36 -3.14
CA ASP A 187 -0.92 -21.75 -4.31
C ASP A 187 -0.23 -20.48 -4.76
N ASP A 188 -0.08 -19.48 -3.92
CA ASP A 188 0.55 -18.24 -4.37
C ASP A 188 0.76 -17.21 -3.24
N ASP A 189 1.59 -16.22 -3.56
CA ASP A 189 1.92 -15.08 -2.71
C ASP A 189 0.76 -14.08 -2.53
N ASP A 190 -0.34 -14.20 -3.28
CA ASP A 190 -1.48 -13.27 -3.26
C ASP A 190 -2.17 -13.15 -1.90
N GLN A 191 -2.26 -14.22 -1.14
CA GLN A 191 -2.87 -14.17 0.20
C GLN A 191 -2.04 -13.38 1.21
N PHE A 192 -0.71 -13.29 1.03
CA PHE A 192 0.12 -12.39 1.85
C PHE A 192 -0.17 -10.94 1.53
N ILE A 193 -0.34 -10.62 0.25
CA ILE A 193 -0.74 -9.26 -0.17
C ILE A 193 -2.08 -8.88 0.48
N ASP A 194 -3.02 -9.83 0.59
CA ASP A 194 -4.30 -9.61 1.27
C ASP A 194 -4.15 -9.21 2.73
N LEU A 195 -3.18 -9.75 3.46
CA LEU A 195 -2.88 -9.32 4.82
C LEU A 195 -2.38 -7.87 4.86
N TYR A 196 -1.49 -7.52 3.92
CA TYR A 196 -0.88 -6.17 3.88
C TYR A 196 -1.81 -5.11 3.28
N ARG A 197 -2.90 -5.49 2.64
CA ARG A 197 -3.96 -4.60 2.16
C ARG A 197 -5.25 -4.66 2.99
N THR A 198 -5.26 -5.40 4.11
CA THR A 198 -6.40 -5.42 5.03
C THR A 198 -6.20 -4.40 6.14
N LYS A 199 -7.22 -3.57 6.35
CA LYS A 199 -7.24 -2.49 7.35
C LYS A 199 -8.54 -2.50 8.14
N ALA A 200 -8.52 -1.93 9.35
CA ALA A 200 -9.71 -1.87 10.18
C ALA A 200 -10.84 -1.04 9.52
N GLU A 201 -12.09 -1.49 9.67
CA GLU A 201 -13.28 -0.86 9.08
C GLU A 201 -13.40 0.64 9.39
N VAL A 202 -12.93 1.09 10.54
CA VAL A 202 -12.97 2.50 10.95
C VAL A 202 -12.20 3.44 10.01
N TRP A 203 -11.26 2.91 9.24
CA TRP A 203 -10.47 3.65 8.26
C TRP A 203 -11.07 3.66 6.85
N ARG A 204 -12.27 3.11 6.64
CA ARG A 204 -12.91 3.03 5.31
C ARG A 204 -13.07 4.38 4.61
N TYR A 205 -13.14 5.46 5.34
CA TYR A 205 -13.23 6.81 4.79
C TYR A 205 -11.98 7.22 3.98
N GLU A 206 -10.84 6.53 4.16
CA GLU A 206 -9.61 6.78 3.42
C GLU A 206 -9.71 6.34 1.97
N LYS A 207 -10.56 5.36 1.64
CA LYS A 207 -10.66 4.75 0.31
C LYS A 207 -9.27 4.48 -0.30
N GLU A 208 -8.47 3.77 0.49
CA GLU A 208 -7.03 3.65 0.30
C GLU A 208 -6.64 2.67 -0.80
N TRP A 209 -5.60 3.05 -1.53
CA TRP A 209 -4.85 2.21 -2.46
C TRP A 209 -3.37 2.24 -2.09
N ARG A 210 -2.68 1.12 -2.28
CA ARG A 210 -1.27 0.97 -1.93
C ARG A 210 -0.42 0.53 -3.11
N CYS A 211 0.74 1.18 -3.25
CA CYS A 211 1.87 0.61 -3.97
C CYS A 211 2.83 0.01 -2.95
N ILE A 212 3.24 -1.25 -3.18
CA ILE A 212 4.15 -1.98 -2.29
C ILE A 212 5.46 -2.23 -3.04
N HIS A 213 6.57 -1.89 -2.39
CA HIS A 213 7.91 -2.11 -2.91
C HIS A 213 8.69 -3.08 -2.02
N ILE A 214 9.65 -3.80 -2.62
CA ILE A 214 10.48 -4.80 -1.92
C ILE A 214 11.46 -4.20 -0.91
N GLU A 215 11.67 -2.90 -0.93
CA GLU A 215 12.62 -2.20 -0.07
C GLU A 215 12.04 -0.87 0.41
N ALA A 216 12.05 -0.66 1.74
CA ALA A 216 11.64 0.59 2.36
C ALA A 216 12.71 1.68 2.19
N GLY A 217 12.28 2.94 2.27
CA GLY A 217 13.19 4.09 2.17
C GLY A 217 13.60 4.44 0.74
N LYS A 218 13.00 3.82 -0.26
CA LYS A 218 13.26 4.12 -1.68
C LYS A 218 12.32 5.19 -2.23
N GLU A 219 12.84 5.89 -3.23
CA GLU A 219 12.13 6.90 -4.00
C GLU A 219 12.00 6.43 -5.44
N PHE A 220 10.80 6.58 -6.02
CA PHE A 220 10.51 6.22 -7.41
C PHE A 220 10.04 7.42 -8.18
N GLY A 221 10.68 7.68 -9.32
CA GLY A 221 10.29 8.74 -10.23
C GLY A 221 8.92 8.51 -10.83
N TYR A 222 8.18 9.60 -11.04
CA TYR A 222 6.97 9.63 -11.85
C TYR A 222 7.12 10.62 -12.98
N ASP A 223 6.45 10.35 -14.11
CA ASP A 223 6.42 11.29 -15.23
C ASP A 223 5.70 12.56 -14.82
N SER A 224 6.23 13.74 -15.15
CA SER A 224 5.65 15.02 -14.74
C SER A 224 4.17 15.16 -15.13
N GLU A 225 3.75 14.56 -16.24
CA GLU A 225 2.36 14.55 -16.70
C GLU A 225 1.44 13.67 -15.84
N ALA A 226 1.98 12.76 -15.04
CA ALA A 226 1.19 11.95 -14.11
C ALA A 226 0.62 12.81 -12.98
N LEU A 227 1.34 13.85 -12.53
CA LEU A 227 0.85 14.83 -11.56
C LEU A 227 0.01 15.88 -12.28
N THR A 228 -1.29 15.83 -12.10
CA THR A 228 -2.26 16.71 -12.80
C THR A 228 -2.79 17.85 -11.95
N ASP A 229 -2.83 17.69 -10.64
CA ASP A 229 -3.45 18.62 -9.71
C ASP A 229 -2.68 18.74 -8.41
N VAL A 230 -2.63 19.93 -7.83
CA VAL A 230 -2.19 20.14 -6.45
C VAL A 230 -3.26 20.94 -5.71
N TYR A 231 -3.71 20.36 -4.61
CA TYR A 231 -4.73 20.92 -3.74
C TYR A 231 -4.07 21.44 -2.47
N PHE A 232 -4.25 22.72 -2.16
CA PHE A 232 -3.76 23.32 -0.93
C PHE A 232 -4.84 23.28 0.14
N GLY A 233 -4.49 22.84 1.34
CA GLY A 233 -5.44 22.75 2.45
C GLY A 233 -6.01 24.13 2.83
N ALA A 234 -7.21 24.11 3.40
CA ALA A 234 -7.93 25.35 3.76
C ALA A 234 -7.18 26.24 4.75
N ASN A 235 -6.33 25.66 5.59
CA ASN A 235 -5.55 26.36 6.62
C ASN A 235 -4.07 26.56 6.19
N MET A 236 -3.69 26.25 4.95
CA MET A 236 -2.30 26.35 4.51
C MET A 236 -1.87 27.82 4.38
N PRO A 237 -0.73 28.22 4.98
CA PRO A 237 -0.23 29.59 4.85
C PRO A 237 0.11 29.96 3.41
N PHE A 238 -0.17 31.19 3.02
CA PHE A 238 0.06 31.66 1.64
C PHE A 238 1.53 31.51 1.22
N ALA A 239 2.48 31.85 2.06
CA ALA A 239 3.91 31.69 1.76
C ALA A 239 4.31 30.25 1.41
N GLN A 240 3.68 29.27 2.02
CA GLN A 240 3.94 27.86 1.71
C GLN A 240 3.31 27.44 0.35
N ILE A 241 2.14 28.00 0.03
CA ILE A 241 1.51 27.82 -1.28
C ILE A 241 2.42 28.39 -2.36
N GLU A 242 2.96 29.58 -2.13
CA GLU A 242 3.88 30.25 -3.06
C GLU A 242 5.14 29.39 -3.33
N ILE A 243 5.77 28.85 -2.29
CA ILE A 243 6.95 27.97 -2.43
C ILE A 243 6.64 26.76 -3.32
N ILE A 244 5.51 26.06 -3.07
CA ILE A 244 5.12 24.91 -3.87
C ILE A 244 4.84 25.33 -5.32
N SER A 245 4.16 26.45 -5.50
CA SER A 245 3.83 26.98 -6.84
C SER A 245 5.09 27.33 -7.63
N MET A 246 6.11 27.91 -6.97
CA MET A 246 7.42 28.18 -7.59
C MET A 246 8.15 26.89 -8.01
N VAL A 247 8.13 25.86 -7.16
CA VAL A 247 8.71 24.53 -7.50
C VAL A 247 8.04 23.98 -8.76
N LEU A 248 6.70 24.01 -8.83
CA LEU A 248 5.94 23.49 -9.96
C LEU A 248 6.09 24.32 -11.23
N ALA A 249 6.17 25.64 -11.13
CA ALA A 249 6.37 26.52 -12.29
C ALA A 249 7.67 26.22 -13.05
N GLY A 250 8.70 25.72 -12.36
CA GLY A 250 9.95 25.31 -12.96
C GLY A 250 9.95 23.91 -13.58
N GLN A 251 8.91 23.09 -13.34
CA GLN A 251 8.93 21.66 -13.70
C GLN A 251 7.72 21.25 -14.55
N ASN A 252 6.51 21.60 -14.11
CA ASN A 252 5.27 21.14 -14.67
C ASN A 252 4.26 22.28 -14.75
N LYS A 253 4.29 23.00 -15.88
CA LYS A 253 3.40 24.14 -16.12
C LYS A 253 1.94 23.75 -16.35
N THR A 254 1.64 22.48 -16.54
CA THR A 254 0.29 22.00 -16.85
C THR A 254 -0.48 21.59 -15.58
N VAL A 255 0.19 21.51 -14.43
CA VAL A 255 -0.44 21.19 -13.14
C VAL A 255 -1.46 22.27 -12.78
N ARG A 256 -2.65 21.83 -12.42
CA ARG A 256 -3.71 22.71 -11.93
C ARG A 256 -3.58 22.90 -10.42
N LEU A 257 -3.66 24.14 -9.99
CA LEU A 257 -3.58 24.50 -8.57
C LEU A 257 -4.98 24.81 -8.04
N TRP A 258 -5.27 24.33 -6.84
CA TRP A 258 -6.56 24.43 -6.19
C TRP A 258 -6.40 24.90 -4.75
N ARG A 259 -7.13 25.94 -4.36
CA ARG A 259 -7.19 26.43 -2.98
C ARG A 259 -8.38 25.80 -2.27
N GLY A 260 -8.14 25.10 -1.18
CA GLY A 260 -9.18 24.58 -0.31
C GLY A 260 -9.82 25.68 0.54
N VAL A 261 -11.13 25.61 0.68
CA VAL A 261 -11.92 26.40 1.63
C VAL A 261 -12.87 25.48 2.39
N ARG A 262 -13.30 25.88 3.57
CA ARG A 262 -14.36 25.14 4.27
C ARG A 262 -15.66 25.27 3.50
N SER A 263 -16.33 24.15 3.25
CA SER A 263 -17.66 24.19 2.65
C SER A 263 -18.65 24.86 3.60
N GLU A 264 -19.52 25.67 3.05
CA GLU A 264 -20.62 26.32 3.79
C GLU A 264 -21.86 25.42 3.90
N ALA A 265 -21.94 24.36 3.08
CA ALA A 265 -23.10 23.50 2.99
C ALA A 265 -22.88 22.10 3.58
N GLU A 266 -21.65 21.57 3.53
CA GLU A 266 -21.33 20.19 3.92
C GLU A 266 -20.05 20.10 4.74
N PHE A 267 -19.87 19.02 5.48
CA PHE A 267 -18.61 18.75 6.22
C PHE A 267 -17.51 18.22 5.29
N LYS A 268 -17.05 19.07 4.35
CA LYS A 268 -15.97 18.77 3.41
C LYS A 268 -15.13 20.02 3.10
N VAL A 269 -14.09 19.83 2.30
CA VAL A 269 -13.30 20.93 1.73
C VAL A 269 -13.76 21.14 0.29
N ASP A 270 -14.20 22.37 -0.03
CA ASP A 270 -14.43 22.79 -1.40
C ASP A 270 -13.15 23.39 -2.00
N PHE A 271 -12.96 23.26 -3.31
CA PHE A 271 -11.74 23.69 -3.98
C PHE A 271 -12.03 24.71 -5.08
N HIS A 272 -11.36 25.84 -5.01
CA HIS A 272 -11.38 26.87 -6.03
C HIS A 272 -10.06 26.86 -6.79
N ARG A 273 -10.15 26.95 -8.12
CA ARG A 273 -8.95 27.02 -8.95
C ARG A 273 -8.19 28.31 -8.65
N CYS A 274 -6.88 28.21 -8.48
CA CYS A 274 -5.99 29.34 -8.37
C CYS A 274 -4.92 29.30 -9.45
N VAL A 275 -4.39 30.45 -9.81
CA VAL A 275 -3.30 30.60 -10.76
C VAL A 275 -2.18 31.31 -10.03
N TYR A 276 -0.98 30.75 -10.13
CA TYR A 276 0.22 31.39 -9.66
C TYR A 276 0.92 32.06 -10.84
N ALA A 277 1.08 33.37 -10.76
CA ALA A 277 1.93 34.12 -11.68
C ALA A 277 3.26 34.43 -10.98
N THR A 278 4.36 34.12 -11.62
CA THR A 278 5.67 34.53 -11.13
C THR A 278 5.76 36.04 -11.13
N PHE A 279 6.66 36.61 -10.31
CA PHE A 279 6.88 38.05 -10.26
C PHE A 279 7.18 38.65 -11.65
N LEU A 280 7.99 37.96 -12.47
CA LEU A 280 8.30 38.39 -13.84
C LEU A 280 7.10 38.39 -14.78
N GLU A 281 6.24 37.36 -14.65
CA GLU A 281 4.99 37.30 -15.45
C GLU A 281 3.95 38.35 -15.00
N ALA A 282 3.94 38.69 -13.72
CA ALA A 282 3.10 39.74 -13.20
C ALA A 282 3.52 41.13 -13.73
N GLN A 283 4.82 41.41 -13.72
CA GLN A 283 5.37 42.66 -14.28
C GLN A 283 5.15 42.80 -15.79
N SER A 284 5.15 41.72 -16.55
CA SER A 284 4.94 41.78 -18.00
C SER A 284 3.46 42.05 -18.42
N ARG A 285 2.52 42.07 -17.44
CA ARG A 285 1.11 42.33 -17.65
C ARG A 285 0.68 43.75 -17.30
N GLU A 286 1.57 44.53 -16.68
CA GLU A 286 1.46 45.97 -16.50
C GLU A 286 2.05 46.73 -17.70
#